data_cea4ae2b4eb76b992597c1aa225200fe
#
_entry.id   cea4ae2b4eb76b992597c1aa225200fe
#
_cell.length_a   1.000
_cell.length_b   1.000
_cell.length_c   1.000
_cell.angle_alpha   90.00
_cell.angle_beta   90.00
_cell.angle_gamma   90.00
#
_symmetry.space_group_name_H-M   'P 1'
#
loop_
_entity.id
_entity.type
_entity.pdbx_description
1 polymer ?
#
loop_
_entity_poly.entity_id
_entity_poly.type
_entity_poly.pdbx_seq_one_letter_code
_entity_poly.pdbx_strand_id
1 'polypeptide(L)'
;LVGSEMCIRDSPDMEKMVSTLVELRKGKMSEEECRKLLKQANYFGTMLVKMGYADALLGGATYSTADTVRPALQIIKTKPGNKIVSSCFILVRPSATGDREVLAMGDCAINIKPTEDELVEIGLETATTAKVFGIDPKVAYLSYSTLGSGKGEDVDKMRNACSRLKACLLYTSPS
;
A
#
# COMPACT_ATOMS: atom_id res chain seq x y z
N LEU A 1 6.81 22.12 14.96
CA LEU A 1 6.16 21.68 13.70
C LEU A 1 4.70 22.15 13.56
N VAL A 2 4.05 22.62 14.63
CA VAL A 2 2.67 23.14 14.60
C VAL A 2 2.56 24.45 13.78
N GLY A 3 3.62 25.23 13.65
CA GLY A 3 3.66 26.45 12.87
C GLY A 3 3.65 26.27 11.34
N SER A 4 4.17 25.14 10.84
CA SER A 4 4.24 24.89 9.40
C SER A 4 2.88 24.50 8.78
N GLU A 5 2.02 23.80 9.53
CA GLU A 5 0.68 23.42 9.05
C GLU A 5 -0.24 24.64 8.85
N MET A 6 -0.14 25.65 9.71
CA MET A 6 -0.94 26.88 9.57
C MET A 6 -0.51 27.71 8.34
N CYS A 7 0.78 27.81 8.06
CA CYS A 7 1.28 28.55 6.91
C CYS A 7 0.88 27.93 5.57
N ILE A 8 0.71 26.60 5.51
CA ILE A 8 0.38 25.89 4.26
C ILE A 8 -1.14 25.95 3.98
N ARG A 9 -1.98 25.93 5.03
CA ARG A 9 -3.45 26.02 4.88
C ARG A 9 -3.96 27.33 4.26
N ASP A 10 -3.18 28.40 4.39
CA ASP A 10 -3.51 29.73 3.88
C ASP A 10 -2.65 30.12 2.65
N SER A 11 -1.92 29.14 2.06
CA SER A 11 -1.02 29.41 0.94
C SER A 11 -1.75 29.41 -0.40
N PRO A 12 -1.21 30.11 -1.43
CA PRO A 12 -1.72 30.03 -2.80
C PRO A 12 -1.71 28.61 -3.36
N ASP A 13 -0.93 27.70 -2.79
CA ASP A 13 -0.91 26.29 -3.15
C ASP A 13 -2.21 25.54 -2.76
N MET A 14 -2.96 26.04 -1.77
CA MET A 14 -4.25 25.46 -1.40
C MET A 14 -5.25 25.51 -2.56
N GLU A 15 -5.33 26.62 -3.28
CA GLU A 15 -6.22 26.75 -4.45
C GLU A 15 -5.85 25.75 -5.54
N LYS A 16 -4.56 25.59 -5.79
CA LYS A 16 -4.04 24.60 -6.74
C LYS A 16 -4.34 23.16 -6.28
N MET A 17 -4.25 22.89 -4.97
CA MET A 17 -4.61 21.57 -4.41
C MET A 17 -6.10 21.29 -4.55
N VAL A 18 -6.95 22.28 -4.29
CA VAL A 18 -8.40 22.14 -4.43
C VAL A 18 -8.77 21.87 -5.88
N SER A 19 -8.28 22.65 -6.84
CA SER A 19 -8.56 22.45 -8.27
C SER A 19 -8.09 21.06 -8.74
N THR A 20 -6.87 20.65 -8.35
CA THR A 20 -6.36 19.31 -8.66
C THR A 20 -7.23 18.20 -8.06
N LEU A 21 -7.73 18.36 -6.82
CA LEU A 21 -8.59 17.37 -6.20
C LEU A 21 -9.94 17.27 -6.91
N VAL A 22 -10.55 18.39 -7.32
CA VAL A 22 -11.79 18.42 -8.10
C VAL A 22 -11.61 17.64 -9.42
N GLU A 23 -10.52 17.87 -10.14
CA GLU A 23 -10.20 17.14 -11.38
C GLU A 23 -10.04 15.63 -11.13
N LEU A 24 -9.28 15.24 -10.10
CA LEU A 24 -9.09 13.85 -9.74
C LEU A 24 -10.39 13.14 -9.37
N ARG A 25 -11.34 13.86 -8.78
CA ARG A 25 -12.67 13.37 -8.42
C ARG A 25 -13.67 13.37 -9.57
N LYS A 26 -13.29 13.93 -10.75
CA LYS A 26 -14.11 13.94 -11.98
C LYS A 26 -15.55 14.45 -11.74
N GLY A 27 -15.69 15.54 -11.01
CA GLY A 27 -17.00 16.17 -10.72
C GLY A 27 -17.85 15.43 -9.68
N LYS A 28 -17.34 14.40 -9.01
CA LYS A 28 -18.06 13.69 -7.93
C LYS A 28 -18.12 14.46 -6.62
N MET A 29 -17.39 15.57 -6.52
CA MET A 29 -17.31 16.42 -5.34
C MET A 29 -17.22 17.88 -5.78
N SER A 30 -17.90 18.74 -5.03
CA SER A 30 -17.82 20.18 -5.23
C SER A 30 -16.48 20.73 -4.74
N GLU A 31 -16.15 21.95 -5.18
CA GLU A 31 -14.95 22.67 -4.73
C GLU A 31 -14.95 22.88 -3.20
N GLU A 32 -16.10 23.22 -2.62
CA GLU A 32 -16.26 23.41 -1.20
C GLU A 32 -16.01 22.14 -0.39
N GLU A 33 -16.50 20.99 -0.89
CA GLU A 33 -16.25 19.69 -0.28
C GLU A 33 -14.77 19.31 -0.36
N CYS A 34 -14.12 19.54 -1.49
CA CYS A 34 -12.69 19.31 -1.67
C CYS A 34 -11.87 20.19 -0.72
N ARG A 35 -12.21 21.46 -0.61
CA ARG A 35 -11.57 22.41 0.34
C ARG A 35 -11.75 21.96 1.79
N LYS A 36 -12.94 21.46 2.15
CA LYS A 36 -13.21 20.92 3.48
C LYS A 36 -12.38 19.66 3.78
N LEU A 37 -12.25 18.75 2.79
CA LEU A 37 -11.43 17.56 2.95
C LEU A 37 -9.95 17.90 3.12
N LEU A 38 -9.42 18.85 2.35
CA LEU A 38 -8.02 19.26 2.46
C LEU A 38 -7.66 19.95 3.79
N LYS A 39 -8.64 20.31 4.61
CA LYS A 39 -8.40 20.71 6.00
C LYS A 39 -8.05 19.53 6.92
N GLN A 40 -8.31 18.30 6.49
CA GLN A 40 -7.93 17.09 7.24
C GLN A 40 -6.47 16.73 6.93
N ALA A 41 -5.66 16.50 7.95
CA ALA A 41 -4.23 16.28 7.82
C ALA A 41 -3.88 15.11 6.86
N ASN A 42 -4.66 14.01 6.90
CA ASN A 42 -4.43 12.87 6.00
C ASN A 42 -4.67 13.21 4.52
N TYR A 43 -5.72 13.96 4.21
CA TYR A 43 -6.00 14.41 2.85
C TYR A 43 -4.96 15.42 2.37
N PHE A 44 -4.62 16.36 3.23
CA PHE A 44 -3.60 17.37 2.93
C PHE A 44 -2.23 16.72 2.68
N GLY A 45 -1.75 15.87 3.60
CA GLY A 45 -0.48 15.17 3.44
C GLY A 45 -0.44 14.27 2.19
N THR A 46 -1.55 13.57 1.88
CA THR A 46 -1.65 12.78 0.64
C THR A 46 -1.59 13.66 -0.61
N MET A 47 -2.17 14.87 -0.56
CA MET A 47 -2.10 15.81 -1.66
C MET A 47 -0.68 16.39 -1.84
N LEU A 48 0.07 16.63 -0.77
CA LEU A 48 1.48 17.03 -0.86
C LEU A 48 2.31 15.98 -1.62
N VAL A 49 2.10 14.71 -1.31
CA VAL A 49 2.77 13.61 -2.05
C VAL A 49 2.32 13.60 -3.51
N LYS A 50 1.01 13.75 -3.78
CA LYS A 50 0.47 13.77 -5.15
C LYS A 50 1.05 14.87 -6.01
N MET A 51 1.30 16.04 -5.42
CA MET A 51 1.84 17.21 -6.11
C MET A 51 3.37 17.25 -6.17
N GLY A 52 4.05 16.26 -5.59
CA GLY A 52 5.51 16.18 -5.58
C GLY A 52 6.18 17.13 -4.57
N TYR A 53 5.43 17.65 -3.60
CA TYR A 53 5.98 18.45 -2.50
C TYR A 53 6.55 17.60 -1.37
N ALA A 54 6.24 16.31 -1.36
CA ALA A 54 6.76 15.31 -0.43
C ALA A 54 6.88 13.96 -1.13
N ASP A 55 7.84 13.15 -0.70
CA ASP A 55 8.09 11.81 -1.25
C ASP A 55 7.23 10.74 -0.60
N ALA A 56 6.84 10.94 0.66
CA ALA A 56 6.04 9.99 1.43
C ALA A 56 5.19 10.69 2.49
N LEU A 57 4.14 10.00 2.93
CA LEU A 57 3.32 10.38 4.07
C LEU A 57 3.47 9.33 5.17
N LEU A 58 3.98 9.75 6.32
CA LEU A 58 3.98 8.93 7.54
C LEU A 58 2.78 9.32 8.38
N GLY A 59 1.85 8.40 8.52
CA GLY A 59 0.66 8.55 9.35
C GLY A 59 0.59 7.43 10.39
N GLY A 60 -0.34 7.53 11.34
CA GLY A 60 -0.51 6.37 12.18
C GLY A 60 -1.34 6.53 13.46
N ALA A 61 -0.73 6.76 14.60
CA ALA A 61 -1.24 6.47 15.94
C ALA A 61 -2.67 6.99 16.27
N THR A 62 -3.13 8.05 15.64
CA THR A 62 -4.43 8.67 15.94
C THR A 62 -5.51 8.42 14.89
N TYR A 63 -5.17 7.71 13.80
CA TYR A 63 -6.07 7.45 12.68
C TYR A 63 -6.29 5.96 12.48
N SER A 64 -7.51 5.59 12.07
CA SER A 64 -7.79 4.23 11.65
C SER A 64 -7.09 3.92 10.31
N THR A 65 -6.92 2.63 10.00
CA THR A 65 -6.44 2.19 8.69
C THR A 65 -7.30 2.76 7.56
N ALA A 66 -8.62 2.78 7.72
CA ALA A 66 -9.54 3.33 6.72
C ALA A 66 -9.32 4.83 6.49
N ASP A 67 -9.08 5.61 7.54
CA ASP A 67 -8.86 7.06 7.43
C ASP A 67 -7.51 7.39 6.79
N THR A 68 -6.54 6.50 6.89
CA THR A 68 -5.24 6.64 6.23
C THR A 68 -5.29 6.19 4.76
N VAL A 69 -5.94 5.07 4.49
CA VAL A 69 -5.97 4.46 3.14
C VAL A 69 -6.95 5.17 2.21
N ARG A 70 -8.07 5.69 2.73
CA ARG A 70 -9.10 6.35 1.91
C ARG A 70 -8.57 7.54 1.10
N PRO A 71 -7.81 8.50 1.67
CA PRO A 71 -7.17 9.57 0.89
C PRO A 71 -6.23 9.02 -0.20
N ALA A 72 -5.42 8.02 0.11
CA ALA A 72 -4.52 7.41 -0.85
C ALA A 72 -5.28 6.80 -2.04
N LEU A 73 -6.34 6.03 -1.80
CA LEU A 73 -7.20 5.47 -2.84
C LEU A 73 -7.88 6.54 -3.70
N GLN A 74 -8.26 7.66 -3.10
CA GLN A 74 -8.97 8.72 -3.79
C GLN A 74 -8.07 9.63 -4.62
N ILE A 75 -6.84 9.87 -4.16
CA ILE A 75 -5.91 10.86 -4.70
C ILE A 75 -4.77 10.20 -5.49
N ILE A 76 -4.08 9.24 -4.89
CA ILE A 76 -2.93 8.55 -5.51
C ILE A 76 -3.42 7.47 -6.48
N LYS A 77 -4.41 6.68 -6.06
CA LYS A 77 -4.96 5.51 -6.76
C LYS A 77 -3.95 4.33 -6.80
N THR A 78 -4.30 3.29 -7.56
CA THR A 78 -3.42 2.15 -7.80
C THR A 78 -2.31 2.50 -8.78
N LYS A 79 -1.18 1.82 -8.66
CA LYS A 79 -0.10 1.83 -9.66
C LYS A 79 -0.66 1.36 -11.02
N PRO A 80 -0.23 1.93 -12.14
CA PRO A 80 -0.63 1.45 -13.46
C PRO A 80 -0.36 -0.05 -13.62
N GLY A 81 -1.37 -0.80 -14.04
CA GLY A 81 -1.30 -2.26 -14.17
C GLY A 81 -1.81 -3.05 -12.97
N ASN A 82 -1.90 -2.44 -11.79
CA ASN A 82 -2.41 -3.10 -10.59
C ASN A 82 -3.93 -2.91 -10.45
N LYS A 83 -4.62 -3.99 -10.09
CA LYS A 83 -6.07 -4.00 -9.90
C LYS A 83 -6.46 -3.64 -8.47
N ILE A 84 -5.59 -3.99 -7.51
CA ILE A 84 -5.84 -3.79 -6.08
C ILE A 84 -4.75 -2.96 -5.43
N VAL A 85 -5.02 -2.52 -4.19
CA VAL A 85 -4.03 -1.98 -3.26
C VAL A 85 -3.80 -3.01 -2.18
N SER A 86 -2.55 -3.30 -1.90
CA SER A 86 -2.15 -4.21 -0.82
C SER A 86 -1.29 -3.50 0.21
N SER A 87 -1.22 -4.06 1.40
CA SER A 87 -0.37 -3.61 2.48
C SER A 87 0.78 -4.57 2.74
N CYS A 88 1.84 -4.06 3.37
CA CYS A 88 2.97 -4.88 3.78
C CYS A 88 3.47 -4.42 5.14
N PHE A 89 3.64 -5.34 6.08
CA PHE A 89 4.38 -5.08 7.31
C PHE A 89 5.84 -5.40 7.11
N ILE A 90 6.71 -4.49 7.53
CA ILE A 90 8.14 -4.74 7.67
C ILE A 90 8.43 -5.00 9.16
N LEU A 91 8.74 -6.23 9.48
CA LEU A 91 9.01 -6.68 10.83
C LEU A 91 10.51 -6.79 11.04
N VAL A 92 10.99 -6.20 12.12
CA VAL A 92 12.40 -6.29 12.51
C VAL A 92 12.47 -7.02 13.85
N ARG A 93 13.21 -8.13 13.90
CA ARG A 93 13.44 -8.88 15.14
C ARG A 93 14.92 -9.11 15.37
N PRO A 94 15.35 -9.26 16.64
CA PRO A 94 16.67 -9.77 16.92
C PRO A 94 16.83 -11.21 16.40
N SER A 95 17.91 -11.50 15.70
CA SER A 95 18.29 -12.86 15.33
C SER A 95 18.95 -13.58 16.51
N ALA A 96 18.93 -14.89 16.51
CA ALA A 96 19.66 -15.71 17.48
C ALA A 96 21.19 -15.49 17.42
N THR A 97 21.70 -14.99 16.30
CA THR A 97 23.11 -14.65 16.08
C THR A 97 23.48 -13.22 16.48
N GLY A 98 22.52 -12.42 16.96
CA GLY A 98 22.73 -11.02 17.34
C GLY A 98 22.52 -10.01 16.21
N ASP A 99 22.39 -10.47 14.98
CA ASP A 99 22.03 -9.62 13.83
C ASP A 99 20.52 -9.26 13.86
N ARG A 100 20.11 -8.32 13.02
CA ARG A 100 18.70 -8.01 12.83
C ARG A 100 18.15 -8.80 11.66
N GLU A 101 17.08 -9.55 11.90
CA GLU A 101 16.31 -10.19 10.84
C GLU A 101 15.14 -9.30 10.43
N VAL A 102 15.02 -9.04 9.13
CA VAL A 102 13.95 -8.21 8.56
C VAL A 102 13.05 -9.10 7.71
N LEU A 103 11.75 -9.06 7.97
CA LEU A 103 10.73 -9.84 7.28
C LEU A 103 9.68 -8.90 6.69
N ALA A 104 9.22 -9.19 5.47
CA ALA A 104 8.09 -8.54 4.85
C ALA A 104 6.87 -9.48 4.90
N MET A 105 5.72 -9.00 5.38
CA MET A 105 4.47 -9.75 5.45
C MET A 105 3.37 -9.00 4.71
N GLY A 106 2.91 -9.50 3.62
CA GLY A 106 1.78 -8.99 2.86
C GLY A 106 0.65 -10.04 2.78
N ASP A 107 -0.59 -9.69 2.64
CA ASP A 107 -1.28 -8.47 3.02
C ASP A 107 -1.90 -8.66 4.41
N CYS A 108 -1.62 -7.77 5.32
CA CYS A 108 -2.01 -7.98 6.71
C CYS A 108 -3.23 -7.15 7.14
N ALA A 109 -3.73 -6.24 6.29
CA ALA A 109 -4.70 -5.26 6.77
C ALA A 109 -5.76 -4.78 5.77
N ILE A 110 -5.56 -4.91 4.47
CA ILE A 110 -6.44 -4.30 3.44
C ILE A 110 -7.36 -5.33 2.80
N ASN A 111 -6.81 -6.45 2.32
CA ASN A 111 -7.58 -7.47 1.60
C ASN A 111 -7.95 -8.62 2.54
N ILE A 112 -9.21 -8.64 3.01
CA ILE A 112 -9.67 -9.62 4.01
C ILE A 112 -9.78 -11.03 3.43
N LYS A 113 -10.28 -11.17 2.20
CA LYS A 113 -10.46 -12.46 1.53
C LYS A 113 -10.03 -12.35 0.06
N PRO A 114 -8.72 -12.24 -0.21
CA PRO A 114 -8.24 -12.09 -1.57
C PRO A 114 -8.52 -13.32 -2.41
N THR A 115 -8.82 -13.09 -3.68
CA THR A 115 -8.90 -14.12 -4.71
C THR A 115 -7.51 -14.65 -5.06
N GLU A 116 -7.45 -15.71 -5.86
CA GLU A 116 -6.18 -16.25 -6.35
C GLU A 116 -5.38 -15.23 -7.16
N ASP A 117 -6.05 -14.48 -8.05
CA ASP A 117 -5.41 -13.44 -8.85
C ASP A 117 -4.85 -12.31 -7.98
N GLU A 118 -5.62 -11.88 -6.99
CA GLU A 118 -5.19 -10.85 -6.04
C GLU A 118 -4.01 -11.33 -5.17
N LEU A 119 -3.98 -12.59 -4.78
CA LEU A 119 -2.84 -13.17 -4.05
C LEU A 119 -1.55 -13.13 -4.88
N VAL A 120 -1.61 -13.39 -6.18
CA VAL A 120 -0.45 -13.27 -7.06
C VAL A 120 0.05 -11.83 -7.10
N GLU A 121 -0.86 -10.86 -7.24
CA GLU A 121 -0.52 -9.43 -7.26
C GLU A 121 0.07 -8.99 -5.90
N ILE A 122 -0.53 -9.39 -4.78
CA ILE A 122 -0.01 -9.15 -3.42
C ILE A 122 1.41 -9.69 -3.28
N GLY A 123 1.67 -10.91 -3.76
CA GLY A 123 2.99 -11.53 -3.69
C GLY A 123 4.05 -10.76 -4.47
N LEU A 124 3.72 -10.30 -5.69
CA LEU A 124 4.62 -9.50 -6.53
C LEU A 124 4.94 -8.15 -5.89
N GLU A 125 3.91 -7.43 -5.42
CA GLU A 125 4.09 -6.11 -4.82
C GLU A 125 4.79 -6.18 -3.46
N THR A 126 4.52 -7.23 -2.66
CA THR A 126 5.24 -7.47 -1.40
C THR A 126 6.72 -7.77 -1.66
N ALA A 127 7.04 -8.59 -2.66
CA ALA A 127 8.43 -8.87 -3.04
C ALA A 127 9.15 -7.59 -3.54
N THR A 128 8.45 -6.74 -4.30
CA THR A 128 8.97 -5.46 -4.78
C THR A 128 9.25 -4.52 -3.61
N THR A 129 8.31 -4.42 -2.67
CA THR A 129 8.48 -3.62 -1.45
C THR A 129 9.63 -4.13 -0.58
N ALA A 130 9.76 -5.46 -0.42
CA ALA A 130 10.85 -6.07 0.34
C ALA A 130 12.23 -5.64 -0.19
N LYS A 131 12.41 -5.56 -1.50
CA LYS A 131 13.67 -5.08 -2.12
C LYS A 131 14.01 -3.65 -1.74
N VAL A 132 13.02 -2.77 -1.61
CA VAL A 132 13.22 -1.37 -1.17
C VAL A 132 13.84 -1.33 0.24
N PHE A 133 13.50 -2.31 1.09
CA PHE A 133 14.05 -2.45 2.43
C PHE A 133 15.34 -3.34 2.50
N GLY A 134 15.95 -3.62 1.34
CA GLY A 134 17.18 -4.41 1.26
C GLY A 134 17.00 -5.90 1.53
N ILE A 135 15.78 -6.43 1.47
CA ILE A 135 15.50 -7.85 1.63
C ILE A 135 15.64 -8.53 0.26
N ASP A 136 16.40 -9.62 0.18
CA ASP A 136 16.36 -10.54 -0.96
C ASP A 136 15.09 -11.41 -0.86
N PRO A 137 14.05 -11.18 -1.69
CA PRO A 137 12.74 -11.74 -1.43
C PRO A 137 12.67 -13.23 -1.76
N LYS A 138 12.38 -14.03 -0.74
CA LYS A 138 11.97 -15.43 -0.86
C LYS A 138 10.52 -15.51 -0.39
N VAL A 139 9.59 -15.65 -1.34
CA VAL A 139 8.15 -15.58 -1.08
C VAL A 139 7.60 -16.92 -0.68
N ALA A 140 6.87 -16.98 0.42
CA ALA A 140 6.09 -18.11 0.88
C ALA A 140 4.62 -17.72 1.03
N TYR A 141 3.71 -18.52 0.47
CA TYR A 141 2.29 -18.45 0.74
C TYR A 141 1.95 -19.34 1.93
N LEU A 142 1.35 -18.76 2.96
CA LEU A 142 1.05 -19.47 4.19
C LEU A 142 -0.41 -19.93 4.19
N SER A 143 -0.64 -21.16 4.61
CA SER A 143 -1.97 -21.70 4.90
C SER A 143 -1.93 -22.52 6.20
N TYR A 144 -3.08 -22.96 6.67
CA TYR A 144 -3.16 -23.86 7.82
C TYR A 144 -2.62 -25.28 7.51
N SER A 145 -2.36 -25.58 6.23
CA SER A 145 -1.88 -26.91 5.79
C SER A 145 -0.39 -26.88 5.51
N THR A 146 0.33 -27.87 6.02
CA THR A 146 1.75 -28.09 5.74
C THR A 146 1.89 -29.06 4.57
N LEU A 147 2.39 -28.57 3.43
CA LEU A 147 2.78 -29.38 2.25
C LEU A 147 1.80 -30.53 1.87
N GLY A 148 0.49 -30.22 1.88
CA GLY A 148 -0.53 -31.18 1.45
C GLY A 148 -1.13 -32.02 2.58
N SER A 149 -0.81 -31.76 3.84
CA SER A 149 -1.44 -32.40 5.01
C SER A 149 -2.93 -32.10 5.14
N GLY A 150 -3.38 -30.92 4.66
CA GLY A 150 -4.77 -30.51 4.61
C GLY A 150 -5.31 -30.41 3.18
N LYS A 151 -6.63 -30.49 3.05
CA LYS A 151 -7.36 -30.31 1.80
C LYS A 151 -8.43 -29.24 2.01
N GLY A 152 -8.69 -28.45 0.99
CA GLY A 152 -9.72 -27.41 1.03
C GLY A 152 -9.43 -26.30 0.05
N GLU A 153 -10.47 -25.52 -0.24
CA GLU A 153 -10.44 -24.43 -1.21
C GLU A 153 -9.34 -23.40 -0.90
N ASP A 154 -9.17 -23.05 0.38
CA ASP A 154 -8.15 -22.09 0.79
C ASP A 154 -6.72 -22.63 0.61
N VAL A 155 -6.50 -23.94 0.82
CA VAL A 155 -5.18 -24.56 0.57
C VAL A 155 -4.87 -24.58 -0.92
N ASP A 156 -5.86 -24.95 -1.74
CA ASP A 156 -5.71 -24.99 -3.19
C ASP A 156 -5.47 -23.61 -3.76
N LYS A 157 -6.19 -22.60 -3.28
CA LYS A 157 -6.00 -21.19 -3.64
C LYS A 157 -4.55 -20.74 -3.38
N MET A 158 -3.98 -21.02 -2.18
CA MET A 158 -2.61 -20.66 -1.85
C MET A 158 -1.59 -21.41 -2.72
N ARG A 159 -1.83 -22.67 -3.00
CA ARG A 159 -0.98 -23.49 -3.87
C ARG A 159 -0.96 -22.97 -5.30
N ASN A 160 -2.13 -22.65 -5.85
CA ASN A 160 -2.29 -22.11 -7.19
C ASN A 160 -1.64 -20.73 -7.32
N ALA A 161 -1.88 -19.84 -6.37
CA ALA A 161 -1.25 -18.52 -6.33
C ALA A 161 0.28 -18.63 -6.30
N CYS A 162 0.83 -19.54 -5.49
CA CYS A 162 2.27 -19.79 -5.42
C CYS A 162 2.83 -20.26 -6.78
N SER A 163 2.15 -21.20 -7.43
CA SER A 163 2.57 -21.73 -8.73
C SER A 163 2.55 -20.66 -9.83
N ARG A 164 1.52 -19.83 -9.84
CA ARG A 164 1.37 -18.72 -10.78
C ARG A 164 2.41 -17.60 -10.53
N LEU A 165 2.68 -17.27 -9.27
CA LEU A 165 3.72 -16.30 -8.94
C LEU A 165 5.09 -16.77 -9.43
N LYS A 166 5.43 -18.04 -9.25
CA LYS A 166 6.67 -18.63 -9.77
C LYS A 166 6.78 -18.48 -11.28
N ALA A 167 5.71 -18.74 -12.01
CA ALA A 167 5.69 -18.55 -13.46
C ALA A 167 5.93 -17.09 -13.84
N CYS A 168 5.27 -16.13 -13.17
CA CYS A 168 5.47 -14.70 -13.42
C CYS A 168 6.93 -14.28 -13.18
N LEU A 169 7.55 -14.73 -12.09
CA LEU A 169 8.93 -14.37 -11.75
C LEU A 169 9.97 -14.96 -12.73
N LEU A 170 9.72 -16.14 -13.26
CA LEU A 170 10.59 -16.74 -14.28
C LEU A 170 10.61 -15.95 -15.61
N TYR A 171 9.51 -15.28 -15.93
CA TYR A 171 9.44 -14.41 -17.13
C TYR A 171 9.97 -13.00 -16.91
N THR A 172 10.15 -12.57 -15.67
CA THR A 172 10.62 -11.21 -15.31
C THR A 172 12.09 -11.19 -14.86
N SER A 173 12.75 -12.34 -14.75
CA SER A 173 14.18 -12.39 -14.47
C SER A 173 14.95 -12.05 -15.76
N PRO A 174 15.78 -11.00 -15.79
CA PRO A 174 16.70 -10.80 -16.90
C PRO A 174 17.68 -11.98 -16.91
N SER A 175 17.73 -12.64 -18.03
CA SER A 175 18.77 -13.62 -18.38
C SER A 175 20.15 -12.95 -18.43
#